data_5b9a1ff356797a276705e561a7fbeaae
#
_entry.id   5b9a1ff356797a276705e561a7fbeaae
#
_cell.length_a   1.000
_cell.length_b   1.000
_cell.length_c   1.000
_cell.angle_alpha   90.00
_cell.angle_beta   90.00
_cell.angle_gamma   90.00
#
_symmetry.space_group_name_H-M   'P 1'
#
loop_
_entity.id
_entity.type
_entity.pdbx_description
1 polymer ?
#
loop_
_entity_poly.entity_id
_entity_poly.type
_entity_poly.pdbx_seq_one_letter_code
_entity_poly.pdbx_strand_id
1 'polypeptide(L)'
;VYGKVLDWYDDPSICWATAISILFAGIFLYMDVTRRSSYFILGALRLRTIRMGALLYLLLMIINSSAMFVNVYAGVGMHLDNLQNASLANWCMVGYFIGALISIVLGSKGVHLKYLFALGFFFLALSAGFMYFEVQTAGLYERMKYPVIIRTIGMMILYALTAAYANQRMPFKYLSTWICIMLTVRMVLGPGIGGAIYSNVLQERQQHYITRYAQNVDLVNPEAS
;
A
#
# COMPACT_ATOMS: atom_id res chain seq x y z
N VAL A 1 -12.67 -15.86 -3.57
CA VAL A 1 -13.13 -15.49 -4.78
C VAL A 1 -12.05 -15.01 -5.72
N TYR A 2 -11.00 -15.24 -5.98
CA TYR A 2 -10.31 -14.55 -7.07
C TYR A 2 -9.37 -15.51 -7.72
N GLY A 3 -9.67 -15.74 -8.96
CA GLY A 3 -9.06 -16.67 -9.85
C GLY A 3 -7.63 -16.97 -9.49
N LYS A 4 -7.31 -18.20 -9.48
CA LYS A 4 -5.93 -18.64 -9.37
C LYS A 4 -5.13 -17.72 -10.27
N VAL A 5 -4.09 -17.10 -9.75
CA VAL A 5 -3.23 -16.16 -10.50
C VAL A 5 -2.75 -16.76 -11.83
N LEU A 6 -2.81 -18.07 -11.96
CA LEU A 6 -2.50 -18.86 -13.14
C LEU A 6 -3.58 -18.83 -14.23
N ASP A 7 -4.83 -18.52 -13.91
CA ASP A 7 -5.95 -18.56 -14.85
C ASP A 7 -6.38 -17.15 -15.35
N TRP A 8 -5.58 -16.14 -15.11
CA TRP A 8 -5.91 -14.74 -15.47
C TRP A 8 -6.19 -14.55 -16.96
N TYR A 9 -5.50 -15.28 -17.82
CA TYR A 9 -5.68 -15.17 -19.28
C TYR A 9 -6.79 -16.07 -19.81
N ASP A 10 -7.22 -17.06 -19.03
CA ASP A 10 -8.26 -18.02 -19.43
C ASP A 10 -9.66 -17.55 -19.02
N ASP A 11 -9.74 -16.55 -18.12
CA ASP A 11 -11.04 -15.96 -17.73
C ASP A 11 -11.45 -14.87 -18.73
N PRO A 12 -12.53 -15.08 -19.51
CA PRO A 12 -13.01 -14.13 -20.51
C PRO A 12 -13.39 -12.77 -19.88
N SER A 13 -13.84 -12.75 -18.62
CA SER A 13 -14.21 -11.51 -17.93
C SER A 13 -13.00 -10.59 -17.73
N ILE A 14 -11.84 -11.17 -17.39
CA ILE A 14 -10.59 -10.43 -17.20
C ILE A 14 -10.06 -9.92 -18.53
N CYS A 15 -10.10 -10.74 -19.57
CA CYS A 15 -9.70 -10.35 -20.92
C CYS A 15 -10.55 -9.17 -21.43
N TRP A 16 -11.87 -9.23 -21.26
CA TRP A 16 -12.77 -8.13 -21.64
C TRP A 16 -12.50 -6.86 -20.82
N ALA A 17 -12.34 -6.97 -19.49
CA ALA A 17 -12.03 -5.82 -18.65
C ALA A 17 -10.71 -5.17 -19.05
N THR A 18 -9.69 -5.96 -19.38
CA THR A 18 -8.39 -5.47 -19.84
C THR A 18 -8.50 -4.77 -21.19
N ALA A 19 -9.21 -5.38 -22.16
CA ALA A 19 -9.43 -4.79 -23.48
C ALA A 19 -10.17 -3.46 -23.38
N ILE A 20 -11.23 -3.41 -22.58
CA ILE A 20 -12.01 -2.19 -22.33
C ILE A 20 -11.14 -1.11 -21.68
N SER A 21 -10.33 -1.48 -20.69
CA SER A 21 -9.42 -0.54 -20.00
C SER A 21 -8.39 0.06 -20.94
N ILE A 22 -7.79 -0.75 -21.82
CA ILE A 22 -6.84 -0.28 -22.85
C ILE A 22 -7.54 0.65 -23.84
N LEU A 23 -8.75 0.31 -24.28
CA LEU A 23 -9.53 1.13 -25.20
C LEU A 23 -9.86 2.50 -24.60
N PHE A 24 -10.35 2.54 -23.35
CA PHE A 24 -10.63 3.81 -22.67
C PHE A 24 -9.36 4.63 -22.42
N ALA A 25 -8.25 3.99 -22.06
CA ALA A 25 -6.97 4.67 -21.91
C ALA A 25 -6.51 5.27 -23.26
N GLY A 26 -6.66 4.55 -24.36
CA GLY A 26 -6.36 5.06 -25.72
C GLY A 26 -7.23 6.24 -26.11
N ILE A 27 -8.56 6.15 -25.89
CA ILE A 27 -9.50 7.25 -26.14
C ILE A 27 -9.12 8.47 -25.28
N PHE A 28 -8.85 8.27 -24.00
CA PHE A 28 -8.45 9.37 -23.09
C PHE A 28 -7.19 10.07 -23.59
N LEU A 29 -6.14 9.31 -23.93
CA LEU A 29 -4.89 9.88 -24.45
C LEU A 29 -5.12 10.60 -25.77
N TYR A 30 -5.91 10.04 -26.68
CA TYR A 30 -6.23 10.68 -27.95
C TYR A 30 -6.97 12.02 -27.74
N MET A 31 -7.98 12.03 -26.88
CA MET A 31 -8.73 13.24 -26.55
C MET A 31 -7.86 14.28 -25.86
N ASP A 32 -6.95 13.87 -24.98
CA ASP A 32 -6.08 14.78 -24.25
C ASP A 32 -5.04 15.42 -25.17
N VAL A 33 -4.46 14.64 -26.10
CA VAL A 33 -3.49 15.15 -27.08
C VAL A 33 -4.15 16.10 -28.11
N THR A 34 -5.40 15.85 -28.46
CA THR A 34 -6.12 16.63 -29.50
C THR A 34 -6.67 17.94 -28.94
N ARG A 35 -6.83 18.08 -27.63
CA ARG A 35 -7.35 19.31 -27.00
C ARG A 35 -6.28 20.39 -26.89
N ARG A 36 -6.69 21.65 -27.12
CA ARG A 36 -5.82 22.84 -26.96
C ARG A 36 -5.31 23.05 -25.54
N SER A 37 -6.04 22.57 -24.52
CA SER A 37 -5.63 22.59 -23.12
C SER A 37 -5.58 21.16 -22.61
N SER A 38 -4.42 20.51 -22.76
CA SER A 38 -4.18 19.19 -22.26
C SER A 38 -4.06 19.19 -20.72
N TYR A 39 -4.83 18.35 -20.04
CA TYR A 39 -4.72 18.14 -18.60
C TYR A 39 -3.49 17.31 -18.24
N PHE A 40 -3.11 16.41 -19.13
CA PHE A 40 -1.98 15.51 -18.94
C PHE A 40 -0.85 15.85 -19.92
N ILE A 41 0.14 16.57 -19.42
CA ILE A 41 1.27 16.98 -20.23
C ILE A 41 2.36 15.92 -20.17
N LEU A 42 2.44 15.05 -21.19
CA LEU A 42 3.44 13.98 -21.29
C LEU A 42 4.88 14.49 -21.10
N GLY A 43 5.17 15.74 -21.49
CA GLY A 43 6.45 16.40 -21.25
C GLY A 43 6.83 16.51 -19.77
N ALA A 44 5.86 16.44 -18.86
CA ALA A 44 6.10 16.43 -17.40
C ALA A 44 6.90 15.20 -16.96
N LEU A 45 6.70 14.05 -17.60
CA LEU A 45 7.43 12.82 -17.30
C LEU A 45 8.93 12.91 -17.60
N ARG A 46 9.38 13.88 -18.39
CA ARG A 46 10.80 14.16 -18.61
C ARG A 46 11.46 14.81 -17.41
N LEU A 47 10.70 15.47 -16.54
CA LEU A 47 11.23 16.11 -15.34
C LEU A 47 11.67 15.05 -14.33
N ARG A 48 12.96 15.10 -13.96
CA ARG A 48 13.54 14.17 -12.97
C ARG A 48 12.77 14.16 -11.66
N THR A 49 12.31 15.33 -11.21
CA THR A 49 11.56 15.48 -9.96
C THR A 49 10.25 14.71 -9.97
N ILE A 50 9.50 14.75 -11.08
CA ILE A 50 8.23 14.04 -11.22
C ILE A 50 8.48 12.53 -11.28
N ARG A 51 9.45 12.07 -12.04
CA ARG A 51 9.80 10.64 -12.11
C ARG A 51 10.23 10.09 -10.76
N MET A 52 11.13 10.79 -10.07
CA MET A 52 11.61 10.36 -8.74
C MET A 52 10.49 10.43 -7.69
N GLY A 53 9.66 11.46 -7.74
CA GLY A 53 8.50 11.57 -6.85
C GLY A 53 7.48 10.45 -7.08
N ALA A 54 7.17 10.12 -8.34
CA ALA A 54 6.28 9.03 -8.69
C ALA A 54 6.83 7.66 -8.24
N LEU A 55 8.13 7.43 -8.43
CA LEU A 55 8.80 6.20 -8.01
C LEU A 55 8.80 6.06 -6.48
N LEU A 56 9.15 7.12 -5.76
CA LEU A 56 9.09 7.12 -4.30
C LEU A 56 7.65 6.86 -3.81
N TYR A 57 6.67 7.49 -4.45
CA TYR A 57 5.27 7.30 -4.08
C TYR A 57 4.79 5.89 -4.37
N LEU A 58 5.23 5.29 -5.50
CA LEU A 58 4.95 3.89 -5.82
C LEU A 58 5.53 2.94 -4.77
N LEU A 59 6.79 3.13 -4.40
CA LEU A 59 7.42 2.33 -3.34
C LEU A 59 6.67 2.44 -2.01
N LEU A 60 6.25 3.65 -1.63
CA LEU A 60 5.45 3.86 -0.43
C LEU A 60 4.09 3.15 -0.49
N MET A 61 3.44 3.15 -1.67
CA MET A 61 2.17 2.44 -1.84
C MET A 61 2.34 0.93 -1.77
N ILE A 62 3.42 0.38 -2.33
CA ILE A 62 3.76 -1.03 -2.19
C ILE A 62 3.96 -1.37 -0.70
N ILE A 63 4.76 -0.59 0.03
CA ILE A 63 4.94 -0.77 1.47
C ILE A 63 3.61 -0.66 2.22
N ASN A 64 2.74 0.27 1.82
CA ASN A 64 1.42 0.42 2.43
C ASN A 64 0.53 -0.81 2.24
N SER A 65 0.64 -1.50 1.13
CA SER A 65 -0.12 -2.73 0.85
C SER A 65 0.19 -3.86 1.85
N SER A 66 1.32 -3.78 2.58
CA SER A 66 1.61 -4.71 3.70
C SER A 66 0.57 -4.66 4.82
N ALA A 67 -0.32 -3.65 4.86
CA ALA A 67 -1.48 -3.63 5.77
C ALA A 67 -2.39 -4.85 5.59
N MET A 68 -2.34 -5.50 4.43
CA MET A 68 -3.07 -6.73 4.18
C MET A 68 -2.74 -7.81 5.22
N PHE A 69 -1.48 -7.93 5.62
CA PHE A 69 -1.08 -8.90 6.66
C PHE A 69 -1.75 -8.63 8.01
N VAL A 70 -1.90 -7.35 8.38
CA VAL A 70 -2.58 -6.97 9.62
C VAL A 70 -4.05 -7.41 9.56
N ASN A 71 -4.73 -7.14 8.44
CA ASN A 71 -6.13 -7.50 8.26
C ASN A 71 -6.34 -9.02 8.24
N VAL A 72 -5.45 -9.76 7.56
CA VAL A 72 -5.50 -11.23 7.54
C VAL A 72 -5.25 -11.79 8.93
N TYR A 73 -4.25 -11.30 9.66
CA TYR A 73 -3.99 -11.74 11.03
C TYR A 73 -5.15 -11.42 11.97
N ALA A 74 -5.72 -10.22 11.87
CA ALA A 74 -6.87 -9.83 12.67
C ALA A 74 -8.11 -10.71 12.40
N GLY A 75 -8.41 -10.99 11.13
CA GLY A 75 -9.58 -11.81 10.75
C GLY A 75 -9.38 -13.30 11.01
N VAL A 76 -8.21 -13.86 10.62
CA VAL A 76 -7.98 -15.31 10.68
C VAL A 76 -7.27 -15.73 11.96
N GLY A 77 -6.24 -14.99 12.38
CA GLY A 77 -5.43 -15.36 13.54
C GLY A 77 -6.09 -15.02 14.88
N MET A 78 -6.78 -13.88 14.95
CA MET A 78 -7.44 -13.41 16.16
C MET A 78 -8.95 -13.66 16.15
N HIS A 79 -9.52 -14.16 15.06
CA HIS A 79 -10.97 -14.36 14.89
C HIS A 79 -11.79 -13.12 15.20
N LEU A 80 -11.29 -11.93 14.87
CA LEU A 80 -12.01 -10.69 15.12
C LEU A 80 -13.22 -10.59 14.20
N ASP A 81 -14.32 -10.12 14.79
CA ASP A 81 -15.51 -9.79 14.02
C ASP A 81 -15.27 -8.60 13.08
N ASN A 82 -16.05 -8.51 12.01
CA ASN A 82 -15.95 -7.44 11.01
C ASN A 82 -16.01 -6.04 11.65
N LEU A 83 -16.82 -5.86 12.70
CA LEU A 83 -16.91 -4.61 13.43
C LEU A 83 -15.62 -4.27 14.18
N GLN A 84 -15.02 -5.27 14.83
CA GLN A 84 -13.74 -5.11 15.54
C GLN A 84 -12.60 -4.82 14.57
N ASN A 85 -12.57 -5.50 13.43
CA ASN A 85 -11.57 -5.24 12.38
C ASN A 85 -11.74 -3.83 11.79
N ALA A 86 -12.96 -3.38 11.54
CA ALA A 86 -13.24 -2.02 11.12
C ALA A 86 -12.82 -0.99 12.19
N SER A 87 -13.07 -1.29 13.46
CA SER A 87 -12.64 -0.44 14.59
C SER A 87 -11.11 -0.36 14.65
N LEU A 88 -10.38 -1.46 14.40
CA LEU A 88 -8.92 -1.45 14.33
C LEU A 88 -8.43 -0.52 13.19
N ALA A 89 -9.09 -0.56 12.04
CA ALA A 89 -8.79 0.34 10.93
C ALA A 89 -9.01 1.82 11.26
N ASN A 90 -9.98 2.15 12.12
CA ASN A 90 -10.22 3.54 12.55
C ASN A 90 -9.05 4.14 13.34
N TRP A 91 -8.25 3.33 14.05
CA TRP A 91 -7.05 3.78 14.73
C TRP A 91 -5.97 4.30 13.77
N CYS A 92 -6.04 3.94 12.49
CA CYS A 92 -5.21 4.54 11.46
C CYS A 92 -5.39 6.07 11.38
N MET A 93 -6.61 6.58 11.61
CA MET A 93 -6.89 8.02 11.56
C MET A 93 -6.11 8.79 12.62
N VAL A 94 -6.00 8.23 13.82
CA VAL A 94 -5.21 8.83 14.91
C VAL A 94 -3.73 8.94 14.49
N GLY A 95 -3.19 7.89 13.91
CA GLY A 95 -1.82 7.87 13.42
C GLY A 95 -1.58 8.86 12.28
N TYR A 96 -2.51 8.98 11.33
CA TYR A 96 -2.42 9.98 10.25
C TYR A 96 -2.44 11.40 10.80
N PHE A 97 -3.29 11.70 11.77
CA PHE A 97 -3.35 13.02 12.39
C PHE A 97 -2.04 13.38 13.10
N ILE A 98 -1.52 12.47 13.93
CA ILE A 98 -0.25 12.68 14.63
C ILE A 98 0.90 12.84 13.63
N GLY A 99 0.97 11.98 12.60
CA GLY A 99 1.99 12.06 11.56
C GLY A 99 1.95 13.36 10.76
N ALA A 100 0.76 13.89 10.49
CA ALA A 100 0.58 15.18 9.84
C ALA A 100 1.11 16.31 10.73
N LEU A 101 0.77 16.32 12.03
CA LEU A 101 1.26 17.33 12.98
C LEU A 101 2.79 17.30 13.08
N ILE A 102 3.39 16.13 13.20
CA ILE A 102 4.86 15.96 13.22
C ILE A 102 5.47 16.54 11.94
N SER A 103 4.91 16.24 10.78
CA SER A 103 5.40 16.73 9.49
C SER A 103 5.34 18.24 9.38
N ILE A 104 4.24 18.85 9.84
CA ILE A 104 4.07 20.32 9.85
C ILE A 104 5.06 20.96 10.80
N VAL A 105 5.14 20.49 12.04
CA VAL A 105 6.01 21.11 13.08
C VAL A 105 7.50 20.98 12.72
N LEU A 106 7.94 19.82 12.27
CA LEU A 106 9.34 19.62 11.89
C LEU A 106 9.67 20.32 10.56
N GLY A 107 8.73 20.34 9.62
CA GLY A 107 8.87 21.06 8.37
C GLY A 107 8.97 22.57 8.58
N SER A 108 8.15 23.16 9.47
CA SER A 108 8.20 24.58 9.80
C SER A 108 9.49 25.00 10.51
N LYS A 109 10.12 24.09 11.24
CA LYS A 109 11.44 24.32 11.88
C LYS A 109 12.62 24.20 10.91
N GLY A 110 12.38 23.96 9.62
CA GLY A 110 13.42 23.86 8.61
C GLY A 110 14.29 22.58 8.70
N VAL A 111 13.77 21.53 9.34
CA VAL A 111 14.49 20.26 9.40
C VAL A 111 14.71 19.70 8.00
N HIS A 112 15.92 19.28 7.68
CA HIS A 112 16.24 18.72 6.37
C HIS A 112 15.37 17.49 6.04
N LEU A 113 14.83 17.45 4.83
CA LEU A 113 13.98 16.36 4.32
C LEU A 113 14.54 14.97 4.57
N LYS A 114 15.88 14.80 4.46
CA LYS A 114 16.55 13.50 4.70
C LYS A 114 16.31 12.94 6.10
N TYR A 115 16.32 13.79 7.13
CA TYR A 115 16.08 13.35 8.51
C TYR A 115 14.61 12.99 8.75
N LEU A 116 13.71 13.72 8.11
CA LEU A 116 12.29 13.44 8.15
C LEU A 116 11.94 12.10 7.43
N PHE A 117 12.59 11.84 6.28
CA PHE A 117 12.47 10.53 5.63
C PHE A 117 12.99 9.41 6.54
N ALA A 118 14.15 9.58 7.15
CA ALA A 118 14.70 8.62 8.11
C ALA A 118 13.74 8.38 9.28
N LEU A 119 13.14 9.43 9.82
CA LEU A 119 12.13 9.35 10.89
C LEU A 119 10.90 8.55 10.44
N GLY A 120 10.38 8.82 9.25
CA GLY A 120 9.23 8.08 8.70
C GLY A 120 9.52 6.58 8.56
N PHE A 121 10.68 6.22 7.99
CA PHE A 121 11.10 4.83 7.88
C PHE A 121 11.39 4.18 9.25
N PHE A 122 11.91 4.93 10.21
CA PHE A 122 12.08 4.46 11.58
C PHE A 122 10.75 4.05 12.20
N PHE A 123 9.70 4.87 12.07
CA PHE A 123 8.37 4.50 12.56
C PHE A 123 7.81 3.26 11.85
N LEU A 124 8.06 3.09 10.56
CA LEU A 124 7.66 1.87 9.84
C LEU A 124 8.39 0.63 10.37
N ALA A 125 9.70 0.72 10.56
CA ALA A 125 10.49 -0.38 11.10
C ALA A 125 10.08 -0.72 12.54
N LEU A 126 9.83 0.30 13.36
CA LEU A 126 9.36 0.13 14.73
C LEU A 126 7.99 -0.57 14.77
N SER A 127 7.06 -0.16 13.90
CA SER A 127 5.76 -0.82 13.78
C SER A 127 5.88 -2.28 13.37
N ALA A 128 6.76 -2.59 12.40
CA ALA A 128 6.99 -3.97 11.97
C ALA A 128 7.55 -4.82 13.12
N GLY A 129 8.46 -4.27 13.95
CA GLY A 129 8.98 -4.93 15.13
C GLY A 129 7.87 -5.21 16.16
N PHE A 130 7.02 -4.23 16.46
CA PHE A 130 5.89 -4.44 17.38
C PHE A 130 4.92 -5.49 16.85
N MET A 131 4.59 -5.44 15.54
CA MET A 131 3.74 -6.46 14.92
C MET A 131 4.31 -7.86 15.06
N TYR A 132 5.61 -8.01 14.85
CA TYR A 132 6.29 -9.31 14.99
C TYR A 132 6.13 -9.87 16.41
N PHE A 133 6.34 -9.05 17.44
CA PHE A 133 6.17 -9.48 18.84
C PHE A 133 4.71 -9.81 19.17
N GLU A 134 3.75 -8.99 18.73
CA GLU A 134 2.32 -9.23 19.00
C GLU A 134 1.81 -10.50 18.34
N VAL A 135 2.26 -10.80 17.11
CA VAL A 135 1.90 -12.04 16.41
C VAL A 135 2.44 -13.26 17.17
N GLN A 136 3.66 -13.20 17.72
CA GLN A 136 4.24 -14.32 18.46
C GLN A 136 3.56 -14.56 19.82
N THR A 137 3.06 -13.51 20.47
CA THR A 137 2.46 -13.61 21.80
C THR A 137 0.96 -13.86 21.78
N ALA A 138 0.36 -14.17 20.59
CA ALA A 138 -1.08 -14.25 20.42
C ALA A 138 -1.81 -13.00 20.94
N GLY A 139 -1.38 -11.84 20.47
CA GLY A 139 -1.67 -10.53 21.00
C GLY A 139 -3.17 -10.24 21.19
N LEU A 140 -3.46 -9.49 22.24
CA LEU A 140 -4.80 -8.99 22.51
C LEU A 140 -5.16 -7.87 21.50
N TYR A 141 -6.44 -7.79 21.11
CA TYR A 141 -6.97 -6.71 20.26
C TYR A 141 -6.50 -5.31 20.69
N GLU A 142 -6.47 -5.05 22.01
CA GLU A 142 -6.05 -3.77 22.56
C GLU A 142 -4.58 -3.42 22.20
N ARG A 143 -3.70 -4.40 22.14
CA ARG A 143 -2.28 -4.21 21.82
C ARG A 143 -2.05 -4.00 20.33
N MET A 144 -2.88 -4.57 19.46
CA MET A 144 -2.79 -4.40 18.01
C MET A 144 -3.00 -2.95 17.55
N LYS A 145 -3.63 -2.11 18.35
CA LYS A 145 -3.82 -0.68 18.05
C LYS A 145 -2.48 0.06 17.93
N TYR A 146 -1.51 -0.26 18.78
CA TYR A 146 -0.23 0.46 18.83
C TYR A 146 0.60 0.32 17.53
N PRO A 147 0.87 -0.88 17.01
CA PRO A 147 1.61 -1.01 15.76
C PRO A 147 0.86 -0.39 14.58
N VAL A 148 -0.48 -0.42 14.56
CA VAL A 148 -1.29 0.23 13.52
C VAL A 148 -1.12 1.75 13.56
N ILE A 149 -1.18 2.37 14.75
CA ILE A 149 -0.98 3.82 14.93
C ILE A 149 0.45 4.21 14.52
N ILE A 150 1.47 3.51 15.03
CA ILE A 150 2.87 3.80 14.74
C ILE A 150 3.15 3.70 13.23
N ARG A 151 2.62 2.68 12.58
CA ARG A 151 2.74 2.51 11.13
C ARG A 151 2.15 3.68 10.36
N THR A 152 0.96 4.10 10.71
CA THR A 152 0.28 5.19 10.02
C THR A 152 0.91 6.55 10.28
N ILE A 153 1.53 6.76 11.45
CA ILE A 153 2.39 7.94 11.70
C ILE A 153 3.54 7.97 10.67
N GLY A 154 4.29 6.88 10.56
CA GLY A 154 5.40 6.76 9.60
C GLY A 154 4.96 6.98 8.17
N MET A 155 3.87 6.35 7.75
CA MET A 155 3.31 6.49 6.41
C MET A 155 2.89 7.92 6.11
N MET A 156 2.23 8.61 7.04
CA MET A 156 1.80 9.99 6.84
C MET A 156 2.98 10.95 6.68
N ILE A 157 4.02 10.79 7.50
CA ILE A 157 5.25 11.55 7.37
C ILE A 157 5.84 11.37 5.97
N LEU A 158 5.98 10.14 5.51
CA LEU A 158 6.55 9.82 4.20
C LEU A 158 5.71 10.34 3.04
N TYR A 159 4.38 10.28 3.13
CA TYR A 159 3.47 10.86 2.12
C TYR A 159 3.61 12.36 2.02
N ALA A 160 3.59 13.06 3.15
CA ALA A 160 3.74 14.51 3.19
C ALA A 160 5.09 14.95 2.60
N LEU A 161 6.16 14.25 2.93
CA LEU A 161 7.50 14.54 2.45
C LEU A 161 7.67 14.27 0.95
N THR A 162 7.10 13.16 0.46
CA THR A 162 7.16 12.85 -0.97
C THR A 162 6.40 13.87 -1.79
N ALA A 163 5.24 14.30 -1.31
CA ALA A 163 4.48 15.37 -1.92
C ALA A 163 5.25 16.70 -1.88
N ALA A 164 5.84 17.06 -0.74
CA ALA A 164 6.65 18.26 -0.59
C ALA A 164 7.88 18.26 -1.52
N TYR A 165 8.59 17.13 -1.60
CA TYR A 165 9.74 16.96 -2.49
C TYR A 165 9.36 17.18 -3.96
N ALA A 166 8.26 16.60 -4.41
CA ALA A 166 7.81 16.74 -5.79
C ALA A 166 7.34 18.17 -6.11
N ASN A 167 6.68 18.83 -5.14
CA ASN A 167 6.13 20.17 -5.36
C ASN A 167 7.17 21.28 -5.31
N GLN A 168 8.28 21.12 -4.57
CA GLN A 168 9.27 22.18 -4.36
C GLN A 168 9.91 22.73 -5.64
N ARG A 169 10.06 21.92 -6.69
CA ARG A 169 10.74 22.29 -7.94
C ARG A 169 9.87 22.11 -9.18
N MET A 170 8.57 21.99 -8.98
CA MET A 170 7.65 21.71 -10.08
C MET A 170 7.04 23.02 -10.62
N PRO A 171 7.14 23.29 -11.92
CA PRO A 171 6.40 24.38 -12.53
C PRO A 171 4.91 24.18 -12.39
N PHE A 172 4.16 25.22 -12.04
CA PHE A 172 2.72 25.17 -11.79
C PHE A 172 1.90 24.54 -12.93
N LYS A 173 2.35 24.73 -14.17
CA LYS A 173 1.72 24.14 -15.37
C LYS A 173 1.66 22.62 -15.35
N TYR A 174 2.51 21.92 -14.59
CA TYR A 174 2.53 20.45 -14.50
C TYR A 174 1.82 19.91 -13.25
N LEU A 175 1.23 20.76 -12.45
CA LEU A 175 0.60 20.38 -11.19
C LEU A 175 -0.56 19.41 -11.40
N SER A 176 -1.42 19.64 -12.40
CA SER A 176 -2.52 18.74 -12.74
C SER A 176 -2.03 17.36 -13.14
N THR A 177 -1.01 17.30 -13.98
CA THR A 177 -0.38 16.03 -14.39
C THR A 177 0.21 15.28 -13.20
N TRP A 178 0.86 15.99 -12.29
CA TRP A 178 1.42 15.39 -11.08
C TRP A 178 0.33 14.79 -10.19
N ILE A 179 -0.76 15.51 -9.97
CA ILE A 179 -1.90 15.03 -9.19
C ILE A 179 -2.49 13.76 -9.83
N CYS A 180 -2.67 13.74 -11.16
CA CYS A 180 -3.14 12.56 -11.87
C CYS A 180 -2.20 11.37 -11.71
N ILE A 181 -0.89 11.58 -11.83
CA ILE A 181 0.11 10.51 -11.62
C ILE A 181 0.02 9.99 -10.18
N MET A 182 0.00 10.86 -9.18
CA MET A 182 -0.12 10.47 -7.78
C MET A 182 -1.38 9.65 -7.52
N LEU A 183 -2.52 10.08 -8.05
CA LEU A 183 -3.78 9.37 -7.88
C LEU A 183 -3.75 7.99 -8.57
N THR A 184 -3.22 7.91 -9.79
CA THR A 184 -3.07 6.63 -10.51
C THR A 184 -2.17 5.66 -9.75
N VAL A 185 -1.02 6.15 -9.25
CA VAL A 185 -0.11 5.34 -8.44
C VAL A 185 -0.79 4.88 -7.14
N ARG A 186 -1.52 5.78 -6.48
CA ARG A 186 -2.18 5.49 -5.20
C ARG A 186 -3.33 4.50 -5.33
N MET A 187 -4.18 4.66 -6.34
CA MET A 187 -5.43 3.92 -6.45
C MET A 187 -5.30 2.62 -7.26
N VAL A 188 -4.34 2.57 -8.20
CA VAL A 188 -4.23 1.47 -9.16
C VAL A 188 -2.90 0.74 -9.02
N LEU A 189 -1.79 1.42 -9.31
CA LEU A 189 -0.49 0.75 -9.42
C LEU A 189 0.02 0.23 -8.07
N GLY A 190 -0.07 1.04 -7.02
CA GLY A 190 0.42 0.65 -5.70
C GLY A 190 -0.32 -0.54 -5.10
N PRO A 191 -1.66 -0.46 -4.94
CA PRO A 191 -2.44 -1.59 -4.44
C PRO A 191 -2.38 -2.82 -5.34
N GLY A 192 -2.38 -2.64 -6.67
CA GLY A 192 -2.28 -3.74 -7.62
C GLY A 192 -0.95 -4.50 -7.51
N ILE A 193 0.17 -3.79 -7.62
CA ILE A 193 1.50 -4.40 -7.52
C ILE A 193 1.77 -4.91 -6.11
N GLY A 194 1.51 -4.09 -5.10
CA GLY A 194 1.73 -4.46 -3.71
C GLY A 194 0.83 -5.63 -3.28
N GLY A 195 -0.45 -5.59 -3.64
CA GLY A 195 -1.39 -6.69 -3.37
C GLY A 195 -0.94 -8.00 -4.02
N ALA A 196 -0.51 -7.97 -5.29
CA ALA A 196 0.00 -9.16 -5.98
C ALA A 196 1.25 -9.75 -5.28
N ILE A 197 2.21 -8.89 -4.91
CA ILE A 197 3.42 -9.33 -4.20
C ILE A 197 3.08 -9.98 -2.87
N TYR A 198 2.29 -9.29 -2.04
CA TYR A 198 1.99 -9.76 -0.68
C TYR A 198 1.04 -10.95 -0.65
N SER A 199 0.07 -11.03 -1.58
CA SER A 199 -0.79 -12.20 -1.68
C SER A 199 -0.02 -13.45 -2.12
N ASN A 200 0.93 -13.31 -3.06
CA ASN A 200 1.77 -14.41 -3.48
C ASN A 200 2.65 -14.93 -2.33
N VAL A 201 3.31 -14.02 -1.60
CA VAL A 201 4.11 -14.38 -0.41
C VAL A 201 3.25 -15.08 0.64
N LEU A 202 2.02 -14.60 0.86
CA LEU A 202 1.10 -15.22 1.82
C LEU A 202 0.70 -16.63 1.39
N GLN A 203 0.33 -16.81 0.13
CA GLN A 203 -0.05 -18.13 -0.42
C GLN A 203 1.10 -19.13 -0.36
N GLU A 204 2.30 -18.72 -0.75
CA GLU A 204 3.49 -19.58 -0.68
C GLU A 204 3.76 -20.07 0.76
N ARG A 205 3.68 -19.14 1.73
CA ARG A 205 3.85 -19.49 3.13
C ARG A 205 2.74 -20.38 3.65
N GLN A 206 1.48 -20.10 3.31
CA GLN A 206 0.35 -20.94 3.69
C GLN A 206 0.49 -22.37 3.14
N GLN A 207 0.84 -22.54 1.87
CA GLN A 207 1.06 -23.84 1.27
C GLN A 207 2.20 -24.61 1.96
N HIS A 208 3.29 -23.94 2.28
CA HIS A 208 4.41 -24.55 3.00
C HIS A 208 3.96 -25.10 4.38
N TYR A 209 3.18 -24.32 5.13
CA TYR A 209 2.67 -24.77 6.43
C TYR A 209 1.64 -25.89 6.29
N ILE A 210 0.70 -25.79 5.35
CA ILE A 210 -0.29 -26.84 5.09
C ILE A 210 0.41 -28.15 4.75
N THR A 211 1.40 -28.14 3.86
CA THR A 211 2.17 -29.33 3.50
C THR A 211 2.90 -29.92 4.70
N ARG A 212 3.50 -29.06 5.55
CA ARG A 212 4.19 -29.49 6.75
C ARG A 212 3.24 -30.08 7.80
N TYR A 213 2.06 -29.50 7.98
CA TYR A 213 1.03 -30.04 8.87
C TYR A 213 0.44 -31.32 8.32
N ALA A 214 0.19 -31.42 7.02
CA ALA A 214 -0.29 -32.64 6.37
C ALA A 214 0.70 -33.79 6.49
N GLN A 215 2.01 -33.54 6.50
CA GLN A 215 3.04 -34.55 6.75
C GLN A 215 3.09 -35.01 8.21
N ASN A 216 2.69 -34.14 9.16
CA ASN A 216 2.67 -34.46 10.58
C ASN A 216 1.31 -35.00 11.07
N VAL A 217 0.25 -34.85 10.29
CA VAL A 217 -1.02 -35.58 10.51
C VAL A 217 -0.78 -37.00 10.06
N ASP A 218 -0.33 -37.77 11.02
CA ASP A 218 0.02 -39.17 10.83
C ASP A 218 -1.19 -39.93 10.34
N LEU A 219 -1.03 -40.67 9.24
CA LEU A 219 -2.00 -41.62 8.68
C LEU A 219 -2.38 -42.74 9.66
N VAL A 220 -1.86 -42.70 10.89
CA VAL A 220 -2.03 -43.70 11.95
C VAL A 220 -3.28 -43.46 12.80
N ASN A 221 -3.94 -42.33 12.68
CA ASN A 221 -5.16 -42.05 13.47
C ASN A 221 -6.40 -42.01 12.56
N PRO A 222 -7.10 -43.18 12.38
CA PRO A 222 -8.30 -43.26 11.53
C PRO A 222 -9.51 -42.49 12.07
N GLU A 223 -9.44 -41.90 13.26
CA GLU A 223 -10.48 -41.05 13.83
C GLU A 223 -10.37 -39.59 13.43
N ALA A 224 -9.34 -39.20 12.67
CA ALA A 224 -9.12 -37.82 12.21
C ALA A 224 -9.48 -37.61 10.73
N SER A 225 -10.16 -38.56 10.09
CA SER A 225 -10.63 -38.47 8.71
C SER A 225 -12.09 -38.02 8.60
#